data_a23d0dc78f745ecd878850f11c9bbe39
#
_entry.id   a23d0dc78f745ecd878850f11c9bbe39
#
_cell.length_a   1.000
_cell.length_b   1.000
_cell.length_c   1.000
_cell.angle_alpha   90.00
_cell.angle_beta   90.00
_cell.angle_gamma   90.00
#
_symmetry.space_group_name_H-M   'P 1'
#
loop_
_entity.id
_entity.type
_entity.pdbx_description
1 polymer ?
#
loop_
_entity_poly.entity_id
_entity_poly.type
_entity_poly.pdbx_seq_one_letter_code
_entity_poly.pdbx_strand_id
1 'polypeptide(L)'
;MDQEKIGRFIAECRKKMNMTQQELADKLGVSDRTVGNWENGRNMPDLSLFKPLCNELHISLNDFLSGEKVKVQNYQEKLEENIINTIDYTNKKVENRNHLIGLIFIIFGVLLAITAVAIFPSESSWGAIYSVFGAIISLIGISRFTKKLSYLKRLLCNFGYFLIFILILMAIDYIGVVNIHQAPRFSLVKVSGEHVIYYDTPFYDVVR
;
A
#
# COMPACT_ATOMS: atom_id res chain seq x y z
N MET A 1 14.74 -8.75 15.10
CA MET A 1 14.02 -8.51 16.35
C MET A 1 13.16 -9.74 16.64
N ASP A 2 13.39 -10.40 17.75
CA ASP A 2 12.65 -11.61 18.15
C ASP A 2 11.42 -11.20 19.00
N GLN A 3 10.26 -11.17 18.35
CA GLN A 3 9.01 -10.72 18.98
C GLN A 3 8.53 -11.67 20.09
N GLU A 4 8.76 -12.98 19.92
CA GLU A 4 8.37 -13.97 20.93
C GLU A 4 9.22 -13.85 22.19
N LYS A 5 10.54 -13.64 22.03
CA LYS A 5 11.45 -13.43 23.15
C LYS A 5 11.08 -12.18 23.93
N ILE A 6 10.81 -11.07 23.21
CA ILE A 6 10.39 -9.81 23.82
C ILE A 6 9.05 -9.96 24.54
N GLY A 7 8.09 -10.64 23.91
CA GLY A 7 6.78 -10.87 24.51
C GLY A 7 6.85 -11.66 25.81
N ARG A 8 7.64 -12.76 25.83
CA ARG A 8 7.88 -13.52 27.06
C ARG A 8 8.51 -12.65 28.14
N PHE A 9 9.47 -11.82 27.79
CA PHE A 9 10.12 -10.92 28.74
C PHE A 9 9.17 -9.87 29.34
N ILE A 10 8.26 -9.29 28.53
CA ILE A 10 7.19 -8.42 29.01
C ILE A 10 6.35 -9.15 30.06
N ALA A 11 5.89 -10.38 29.75
CA ALA A 11 5.07 -11.17 30.65
C ALA A 11 5.79 -11.51 31.96
N GLU A 12 7.08 -11.84 31.90
CA GLU A 12 7.89 -12.09 33.10
C GLU A 12 8.03 -10.85 33.97
N CYS A 13 8.33 -9.69 33.37
CA CYS A 13 8.49 -8.44 34.10
C CYS A 13 7.16 -8.02 34.77
N ARG A 14 6.03 -8.11 34.04
CA ARG A 14 4.71 -7.83 34.58
C ARG A 14 4.37 -8.73 35.77
N LYS A 15 4.58 -10.05 35.62
CA LYS A 15 4.31 -11.03 36.69
C LYS A 15 5.19 -10.79 37.93
N LYS A 16 6.46 -10.41 37.76
CA LYS A 16 7.34 -10.03 38.87
C LYS A 16 6.84 -8.83 39.69
N MET A 17 6.06 -7.97 39.03
CA MET A 17 5.42 -6.83 39.66
C MET A 17 4.01 -7.14 40.19
N ASN A 18 3.57 -8.41 40.13
CA ASN A 18 2.25 -8.90 40.53
C ASN A 18 1.08 -8.19 39.81
N MET A 19 1.30 -7.71 38.59
CA MET A 19 0.27 -7.08 37.77
C MET A 19 -0.44 -8.10 36.88
N THR A 20 -1.76 -7.91 36.67
CA THR A 20 -2.54 -8.59 35.66
C THR A 20 -2.32 -7.94 34.25
N GLN A 21 -2.69 -8.61 33.16
CA GLN A 21 -2.66 -8.01 31.84
C GLN A 21 -3.56 -6.78 31.76
N GLN A 22 -4.73 -6.82 32.41
CA GLN A 22 -5.67 -5.70 32.47
C GLN A 22 -5.05 -4.49 33.16
N GLU A 23 -4.42 -4.65 34.33
CA GLU A 23 -3.78 -3.56 35.06
C GLU A 23 -2.65 -2.89 34.27
N LEU A 24 -1.84 -3.68 33.53
CA LEU A 24 -0.82 -3.12 32.67
C LEU A 24 -1.46 -2.38 31.48
N ALA A 25 -2.54 -2.92 30.92
CA ALA A 25 -3.28 -2.32 29.83
C ALA A 25 -3.89 -0.97 30.23
N ASP A 26 -4.54 -0.90 31.39
CA ASP A 26 -5.15 0.32 31.94
C ASP A 26 -4.11 1.43 32.13
N LYS A 27 -2.92 1.11 32.64
CA LYS A 27 -1.81 2.05 32.80
C LYS A 27 -1.25 2.58 31.48
N LEU A 28 -1.32 1.78 30.43
CA LEU A 28 -0.82 2.14 29.10
C LEU A 28 -1.88 2.71 28.17
N GLY A 29 -3.16 2.72 28.59
CA GLY A 29 -4.28 3.20 27.76
C GLY A 29 -4.58 2.29 26.57
N VAL A 30 -4.39 0.97 26.72
CA VAL A 30 -4.65 -0.05 25.68
C VAL A 30 -5.60 -1.11 26.19
N SER A 31 -6.03 -2.06 25.33
CA SER A 31 -6.83 -3.20 25.81
C SER A 31 -5.96 -4.32 26.38
N ASP A 32 -6.53 -5.12 27.30
CA ASP A 32 -5.93 -6.35 27.85
C ASP A 32 -5.53 -7.33 26.72
N ARG A 33 -6.39 -7.45 25.70
CA ARG A 33 -6.12 -8.23 24.49
C ARG A 33 -4.85 -7.75 23.76
N THR A 34 -4.62 -6.43 23.76
CA THR A 34 -3.40 -5.85 23.15
C THR A 34 -2.16 -6.30 23.90
N VAL A 35 -2.18 -6.21 25.24
CA VAL A 35 -1.08 -6.70 26.10
C VAL A 35 -0.89 -8.20 25.91
N GLY A 36 -1.98 -8.99 25.87
CA GLY A 36 -1.92 -10.42 25.60
C GLY A 36 -1.30 -10.75 24.23
N ASN A 37 -1.56 -9.96 23.20
CA ASN A 37 -0.94 -10.14 21.89
C ASN A 37 0.56 -9.84 21.90
N TRP A 38 1.00 -8.83 22.67
CA TRP A 38 2.44 -8.54 22.84
C TRP A 38 3.15 -9.67 23.58
N GLU A 39 2.59 -10.14 24.70
CA GLU A 39 3.16 -11.21 25.51
C GLU A 39 3.28 -12.54 24.75
N ASN A 40 2.36 -12.78 23.80
CA ASN A 40 2.40 -13.97 22.93
C ASN A 40 3.22 -13.76 21.64
N GLY A 41 3.90 -12.64 21.49
CA GLY A 41 4.73 -12.34 20.31
C GLY A 41 3.97 -12.18 18.99
N ARG A 42 2.63 -11.99 19.04
CA ARG A 42 1.81 -11.82 17.82
C ARG A 42 2.03 -10.47 17.16
N ASN A 43 2.28 -9.45 17.95
CA ASN A 43 2.65 -8.11 17.49
C ASN A 43 3.55 -7.42 18.52
N MET A 44 4.15 -6.29 18.10
CA MET A 44 4.94 -5.43 18.99
C MET A 44 4.11 -4.21 19.40
N PRO A 45 4.37 -3.63 20.58
CA PRO A 45 3.89 -2.30 20.93
C PRO A 45 4.29 -1.28 19.86
N ASP A 46 3.54 -0.19 19.72
CA ASP A 46 3.98 0.93 18.91
C ASP A 46 5.12 1.68 19.59
N LEU A 47 5.99 2.34 18.80
CA LEU A 47 7.16 3.08 19.30
C LEU A 47 6.81 4.11 20.38
N SER A 48 5.63 4.72 20.28
CA SER A 48 5.12 5.66 21.28
C SER A 48 4.91 5.03 22.66
N LEU A 49 4.66 3.71 22.70
CA LEU A 49 4.41 2.95 23.93
C LEU A 49 5.69 2.36 24.54
N PHE A 50 6.82 2.38 23.84
CA PHE A 50 8.06 1.78 24.36
C PHE A 50 8.49 2.41 25.69
N LYS A 51 8.56 3.75 25.73
CA LYS A 51 8.95 4.46 26.95
C LYS A 51 7.94 4.29 28.11
N PRO A 52 6.62 4.48 27.90
CA PRO A 52 5.61 4.17 28.92
C PRO A 52 5.70 2.73 29.42
N LEU A 53 5.81 1.74 28.55
CA LEU A 53 5.91 0.33 28.91
C LEU A 53 7.16 0.04 29.76
N CYS A 54 8.32 0.57 29.34
CA CYS A 54 9.56 0.41 30.08
C CYS A 54 9.48 1.04 31.48
N ASN A 55 8.82 2.19 31.60
CA ASN A 55 8.63 2.87 32.87
C ASN A 55 7.73 2.04 33.83
N GLU A 56 6.60 1.52 33.32
CA GLU A 56 5.68 0.70 34.10
C GLU A 56 6.28 -0.63 34.54
N LEU A 57 7.15 -1.23 33.72
CA LEU A 57 7.82 -2.49 34.03
C LEU A 57 9.18 -2.31 34.74
N HIS A 58 9.63 -1.08 34.99
CA HIS A 58 10.92 -0.74 35.59
C HIS A 58 12.11 -1.43 34.92
N ILE A 59 12.13 -1.39 33.57
CA ILE A 59 13.19 -1.95 32.72
C ILE A 59 13.77 -0.87 31.82
N SER A 60 15.02 -1.08 31.38
CA SER A 60 15.61 -0.21 30.36
C SER A 60 15.04 -0.53 28.98
N LEU A 61 15.08 0.45 28.06
CA LEU A 61 14.71 0.23 26.65
C LEU A 61 15.57 -0.86 26.02
N ASN A 62 16.85 -0.94 26.39
CA ASN A 62 17.76 -1.95 25.87
C ASN A 62 17.39 -3.36 26.37
N ASP A 63 16.98 -3.55 27.64
CA ASP A 63 16.48 -4.81 28.15
C ASP A 63 15.20 -5.23 27.42
N PHE A 64 14.27 -4.30 27.23
CA PHE A 64 13.03 -4.52 26.50
C PHE A 64 13.28 -5.02 25.06
N LEU A 65 14.12 -4.31 24.30
CA LEU A 65 14.43 -4.64 22.91
C LEU A 65 15.26 -5.92 22.76
N SER A 66 16.06 -6.27 23.77
CA SER A 66 16.82 -7.53 23.84
C SER A 66 15.96 -8.72 24.27
N GLY A 67 14.78 -8.47 24.90
CA GLY A 67 13.94 -9.50 25.49
C GLY A 67 14.60 -10.22 26.68
N GLU A 68 15.54 -9.53 27.36
CA GLU A 68 16.27 -10.03 28.54
C GLU A 68 16.99 -8.88 29.25
N LYS A 69 17.37 -9.08 30.53
CA LYS A 69 18.22 -8.12 31.24
C LYS A 69 19.65 -8.16 30.68
N VAL A 70 20.09 -7.04 30.11
CA VAL A 70 21.42 -6.90 29.51
C VAL A 70 22.46 -6.65 30.56
N LYS A 71 23.53 -7.45 30.58
CA LYS A 71 24.68 -7.23 31.48
C LYS A 71 25.42 -5.96 31.07
N VAL A 72 25.92 -5.21 32.06
CA VAL A 72 26.63 -3.92 31.87
C VAL A 72 27.80 -4.03 30.88
N GLN A 73 28.49 -5.17 30.83
CA GLN A 73 29.62 -5.42 29.94
C GLN A 73 29.26 -5.43 28.43
N ASN A 74 28.04 -5.83 28.09
CA ASN A 74 27.60 -5.95 26.69
C ASN A 74 26.56 -4.87 26.33
N TYR A 75 26.42 -3.83 27.16
CA TYR A 75 25.33 -2.88 27.02
C TYR A 75 25.41 -2.07 25.71
N GLN A 76 26.58 -1.61 25.32
CA GLN A 76 26.77 -0.79 24.11
C GLN A 76 26.53 -1.60 22.83
N GLU A 77 27.11 -2.80 22.74
CA GLU A 77 26.93 -3.69 21.59
C GLU A 77 25.46 -4.04 21.39
N LYS A 78 24.76 -4.41 22.48
CA LYS A 78 23.33 -4.68 22.43
C LYS A 78 22.49 -3.45 22.11
N LEU A 79 22.90 -2.26 22.52
CA LEU A 79 22.20 -1.03 22.21
C LEU A 79 22.27 -0.73 20.70
N GLU A 80 23.45 -0.86 20.09
CA GLU A 80 23.63 -0.66 18.64
C GLU A 80 22.80 -1.68 17.83
N GLU A 81 22.89 -2.96 18.19
CA GLU A 81 22.11 -4.02 17.56
C GLU A 81 20.59 -3.74 17.65
N ASN A 82 20.11 -3.34 18.82
CA ASN A 82 18.71 -3.06 19.05
C ASN A 82 18.21 -1.82 18.29
N ILE A 83 19.04 -0.79 18.15
CA ILE A 83 18.72 0.40 17.35
C ILE A 83 18.57 0.00 15.88
N ILE A 84 19.53 -0.74 15.32
CA ILE A 84 19.49 -1.20 13.93
C ILE A 84 18.24 -2.05 13.69
N ASN A 85 17.98 -3.04 14.55
CA ASN A 85 16.81 -3.91 14.44
C ASN A 85 15.49 -3.14 14.52
N THR A 86 15.42 -2.10 15.36
CA THR A 86 14.22 -1.24 15.48
C THR A 86 14.00 -0.41 14.22
N ILE A 87 15.06 0.15 13.64
CA ILE A 87 15.00 0.89 12.38
C ILE A 87 14.51 -0.02 11.25
N ASP A 88 15.08 -1.21 11.13
CA ASP A 88 14.70 -2.18 10.10
C ASP A 88 13.25 -2.63 10.23
N TYR A 89 12.79 -2.91 11.45
CA TYR A 89 11.40 -3.24 11.72
C TYR A 89 10.45 -2.11 11.31
N THR A 90 10.80 -0.88 11.67
CA THR A 90 9.99 0.29 11.33
C THR A 90 9.95 0.53 9.82
N ASN A 91 11.08 0.42 9.14
CA ASN A 91 11.17 0.56 7.69
C ASN A 91 10.31 -0.49 6.98
N LYS A 92 10.38 -1.75 7.42
CA LYS A 92 9.55 -2.84 6.86
C LYS A 92 8.06 -2.60 7.08
N LYS A 93 7.65 -2.11 8.26
CA LYS A 93 6.24 -1.77 8.56
C LYS A 93 5.73 -0.64 7.65
N VAL A 94 6.54 0.41 7.45
CA VAL A 94 6.21 1.53 6.55
C VAL A 94 6.14 1.06 5.10
N GLU A 95 7.05 0.20 4.66
CA GLU A 95 7.06 -0.35 3.31
C GLU A 95 5.80 -1.18 3.03
N ASN A 96 5.44 -2.11 3.91
CA ASN A 96 4.23 -2.91 3.77
C ASN A 96 2.97 -2.04 3.67
N ARG A 97 2.87 -0.97 4.48
CA ARG A 97 1.77 -0.01 4.40
C ARG A 97 1.75 0.71 3.06
N ASN A 98 2.90 1.12 2.54
CA ASN A 98 3.00 1.78 1.25
C ASN A 98 2.59 0.84 0.10
N HIS A 99 2.94 -0.44 0.16
CA HIS A 99 2.49 -1.46 -0.80
C HIS A 99 0.98 -1.64 -0.76
N LEU A 100 0.37 -1.75 0.43
CA LEU A 100 -1.08 -1.87 0.57
C LEU A 100 -1.81 -0.66 -0.03
N ILE A 101 -1.36 0.55 0.29
CA ILE A 101 -1.94 1.78 -0.28
C ILE A 101 -1.75 1.80 -1.81
N GLY A 102 -0.59 1.37 -2.32
CA GLY A 102 -0.34 1.25 -3.76
C GLY A 102 -1.33 0.30 -4.43
N LEU A 103 -1.59 -0.86 -3.84
CA LEU A 103 -2.56 -1.83 -4.34
C LEU A 103 -3.99 -1.25 -4.38
N ILE A 104 -4.40 -0.54 -3.35
CA ILE A 104 -5.72 0.13 -3.31
C ILE A 104 -5.87 1.12 -4.48
N PHE A 105 -4.85 1.94 -4.75
CA PHE A 105 -4.89 2.88 -5.88
C PHE A 105 -4.95 2.17 -7.23
N ILE A 106 -4.23 1.04 -7.41
CA ILE A 106 -4.29 0.26 -8.65
C ILE A 106 -5.70 -0.29 -8.85
N ILE A 107 -6.27 -0.96 -7.84
CA ILE A 107 -7.60 -1.56 -7.92
C ILE A 107 -8.65 -0.48 -8.21
N PHE A 108 -8.60 0.63 -7.48
CA PHE A 108 -9.55 1.74 -7.66
C PHE A 108 -9.44 2.36 -9.05
N GLY A 109 -8.22 2.59 -9.55
CA GLY A 109 -8.00 3.15 -10.88
C GLY A 109 -8.48 2.23 -12.00
N VAL A 110 -8.24 0.90 -11.88
CA VAL A 110 -8.73 -0.10 -12.82
C VAL A 110 -10.27 -0.17 -12.81
N LEU A 111 -10.89 -0.21 -11.62
CA LEU A 111 -12.34 -0.21 -11.48
C LEU A 111 -12.96 1.05 -12.09
N LEU A 112 -12.38 2.22 -11.84
CA LEU A 112 -12.85 3.47 -12.42
C LEU A 112 -12.80 3.43 -13.96
N ALA A 113 -11.71 2.91 -14.53
CA ALA A 113 -11.57 2.81 -15.99
C ALA A 113 -12.60 1.85 -16.58
N ILE A 114 -12.83 0.68 -15.97
CA ILE A 114 -13.80 -0.31 -16.44
C ILE A 114 -15.23 0.25 -16.33
N THR A 115 -15.58 0.83 -15.18
CA THR A 115 -16.92 1.40 -14.96
C THR A 115 -17.20 2.57 -15.89
N ALA A 116 -16.20 3.39 -16.22
CA ALA A 116 -16.34 4.47 -17.17
C ALA A 116 -16.68 3.95 -18.58
N VAL A 117 -16.01 2.89 -19.03
CA VAL A 117 -16.32 2.25 -20.33
C VAL A 117 -17.71 1.59 -20.32
N ALA A 118 -18.16 1.04 -19.19
CA ALA A 118 -19.45 0.35 -19.07
C ALA A 118 -20.65 1.30 -18.95
N ILE A 119 -20.50 2.43 -18.23
CA ILE A 119 -21.61 3.32 -17.89
C ILE A 119 -21.84 4.37 -19.00
N PHE A 120 -20.77 4.96 -19.54
CA PHE A 120 -20.93 6.04 -20.52
C PHE A 120 -21.19 5.51 -21.91
N PRO A 121 -22.15 6.10 -22.66
CA PRO A 121 -22.39 5.78 -24.06
C PRO A 121 -21.10 5.93 -24.91
N SER A 122 -20.93 5.07 -25.89
CA SER A 122 -19.74 5.09 -26.77
C SER A 122 -19.59 6.39 -27.56
N GLU A 123 -20.68 7.09 -27.82
CA GLU A 123 -20.68 8.39 -28.50
C GLU A 123 -20.23 9.56 -27.63
N SER A 124 -20.12 9.33 -26.32
CA SER A 124 -19.73 10.33 -25.34
C SER A 124 -18.22 10.26 -25.07
N SER A 125 -17.51 11.37 -25.20
CA SER A 125 -16.09 11.48 -24.82
C SER A 125 -15.84 11.27 -23.31
N TRP A 126 -16.88 11.32 -22.48
CA TRP A 126 -16.74 11.17 -21.04
C TRP A 126 -16.21 9.79 -20.62
N GLY A 127 -16.61 8.72 -21.32
CA GLY A 127 -16.08 7.37 -21.05
C GLY A 127 -14.57 7.29 -21.26
N ALA A 128 -14.04 7.92 -22.32
CA ALA A 128 -12.61 7.99 -22.58
C ALA A 128 -11.88 8.83 -21.52
N ILE A 129 -12.43 10.00 -21.15
CA ILE A 129 -11.84 10.89 -20.16
C ILE A 129 -11.71 10.19 -18.80
N TYR A 130 -12.79 9.59 -18.29
CA TYR A 130 -12.76 8.91 -16.98
C TYR A 130 -11.90 7.64 -16.98
N SER A 131 -11.78 6.93 -18.11
CA SER A 131 -10.89 5.77 -18.17
C SER A 131 -9.41 6.19 -18.18
N VAL A 132 -9.06 7.34 -18.77
CA VAL A 132 -7.71 7.92 -18.66
C VAL A 132 -7.43 8.38 -17.20
N PHE A 133 -8.42 8.99 -16.53
CA PHE A 133 -8.28 9.29 -15.09
C PHE A 133 -8.03 8.03 -14.26
N GLY A 134 -8.72 6.94 -14.54
CA GLY A 134 -8.46 5.63 -13.92
C GLY A 134 -7.02 5.15 -14.15
N ALA A 135 -6.50 5.30 -15.37
CA ALA A 135 -5.10 4.99 -15.69
C ALA A 135 -4.11 5.82 -14.88
N ILE A 136 -4.35 7.13 -14.73
CA ILE A 136 -3.51 8.02 -13.92
C ILE A 136 -3.54 7.62 -12.44
N ILE A 137 -4.71 7.33 -11.88
CA ILE A 137 -4.84 6.90 -10.49
C ILE A 137 -4.11 5.57 -10.25
N SER A 138 -4.23 4.60 -11.16
CA SER A 138 -3.51 3.33 -11.04
C SER A 138 -1.99 3.51 -11.18
N LEU A 139 -1.54 4.46 -12.00
CA LEU A 139 -0.13 4.84 -12.11
C LEU A 139 0.44 5.37 -10.79
N ILE A 140 -0.32 6.13 -10.02
CA ILE A 140 0.08 6.56 -8.67
C ILE A 140 0.31 5.33 -7.77
N GLY A 141 -0.53 4.31 -7.90
CA GLY A 141 -0.35 3.04 -7.20
C GLY A 141 0.96 2.34 -7.59
N ILE A 142 1.22 2.15 -8.88
CA ILE A 142 2.45 1.53 -9.39
C ILE A 142 3.70 2.29 -8.96
N SER A 143 3.66 3.63 -8.94
CA SER A 143 4.79 4.45 -8.54
C SER A 143 5.28 4.18 -7.12
N ARG A 144 4.43 3.62 -6.24
CA ARG A 144 4.80 3.22 -4.88
C ARG A 144 5.62 1.93 -4.84
N PHE A 145 5.38 1.01 -5.77
CA PHE A 145 6.16 -0.24 -5.90
C PHE A 145 7.52 0.01 -6.55
N THR A 146 7.61 0.99 -7.43
CA THR A 146 8.86 1.34 -8.13
C THR A 146 9.79 2.27 -7.35
N LYS A 147 9.42 2.65 -6.12
CA LYS A 147 10.18 3.63 -5.30
C LYS A 147 11.65 3.25 -5.07
N LYS A 148 11.94 1.94 -4.96
CA LYS A 148 13.30 1.43 -4.73
C LYS A 148 14.18 1.42 -5.98
N LEU A 149 13.60 1.61 -7.18
CA LEU A 149 14.35 1.65 -8.42
C LEU A 149 15.07 3.00 -8.58
N SER A 150 16.20 2.99 -9.34
CA SER A 150 16.84 4.22 -9.76
C SER A 150 15.87 5.09 -10.55
N TYR A 151 16.07 6.40 -10.54
CA TYR A 151 15.16 7.37 -11.16
C TYR A 151 14.77 6.99 -12.60
N LEU A 152 15.77 6.66 -13.45
CA LEU A 152 15.53 6.29 -14.83
C LEU A 152 14.71 5.00 -14.99
N LYS A 153 15.06 3.95 -14.21
CA LYS A 153 14.31 2.67 -14.22
C LYS A 153 12.88 2.86 -13.76
N ARG A 154 12.65 3.69 -12.73
CA ARG A 154 11.32 4.01 -12.23
C ARG A 154 10.48 4.73 -13.27
N LEU A 155 11.08 5.71 -13.97
CA LEU A 155 10.40 6.45 -15.02
C LEU A 155 10.00 5.52 -16.17
N LEU A 156 10.91 4.65 -16.64
CA LEU A 156 10.63 3.68 -17.69
C LEU A 156 9.54 2.67 -17.28
N CYS A 157 9.57 2.13 -16.06
CA CYS A 157 8.54 1.21 -15.59
C CYS A 157 7.16 1.88 -15.52
N ASN A 158 7.08 3.09 -14.98
CA ASN A 158 5.82 3.82 -14.85
C ASN A 158 5.27 4.21 -16.24
N PHE A 159 6.12 4.65 -17.14
CA PHE A 159 5.74 4.97 -18.52
C PHE A 159 5.27 3.72 -19.26
N GLY A 160 6.02 2.62 -19.17
CA GLY A 160 5.65 1.34 -19.76
C GLY A 160 4.30 0.82 -19.25
N TYR A 161 4.06 0.89 -17.94
CA TYR A 161 2.77 0.54 -17.36
C TYR A 161 1.62 1.38 -17.92
N PHE A 162 1.80 2.70 -17.95
CA PHE A 162 0.78 3.62 -18.48
C PHE A 162 0.47 3.33 -19.95
N LEU A 163 1.50 3.11 -20.76
CA LEU A 163 1.35 2.80 -22.18
C LEU A 163 0.61 1.48 -22.39
N ILE A 164 0.97 0.42 -21.66
CA ILE A 164 0.27 -0.87 -21.71
C ILE A 164 -1.20 -0.71 -21.30
N PHE A 165 -1.47 0.06 -20.24
CA PHE A 165 -2.83 0.29 -19.76
C PHE A 165 -3.69 0.97 -20.84
N ILE A 166 -3.18 2.00 -21.49
CA ILE A 166 -3.88 2.70 -22.58
C ILE A 166 -4.09 1.76 -23.79
N LEU A 167 -3.08 0.96 -24.16
CA LEU A 167 -3.23 -0.01 -25.24
C LEU A 167 -4.34 -1.05 -24.94
N ILE A 168 -4.47 -1.50 -23.69
CA ILE A 168 -5.55 -2.40 -23.30
C ILE A 168 -6.91 -1.71 -23.42
N LEU A 169 -7.04 -0.45 -22.98
CA LEU A 169 -8.29 0.30 -23.14
C LEU A 169 -8.68 0.47 -24.61
N MET A 170 -7.71 0.77 -25.47
CA MET A 170 -7.95 0.91 -26.92
C MET A 170 -8.33 -0.44 -27.57
N ALA A 171 -7.72 -1.54 -27.12
CA ALA A 171 -8.08 -2.88 -27.60
C ALA A 171 -9.54 -3.24 -27.18
N ILE A 172 -9.94 -2.91 -25.95
CA ILE A 172 -11.32 -3.13 -25.49
C ILE A 172 -12.29 -2.30 -26.33
N ASP A 173 -11.96 -1.04 -26.62
CA ASP A 173 -12.78 -0.18 -27.46
C ASP A 173 -12.91 -0.73 -28.89
N TYR A 174 -11.81 -1.17 -29.50
CA TYR A 174 -11.78 -1.81 -30.81
C TYR A 174 -12.68 -3.05 -30.89
N ILE A 175 -12.60 -3.93 -29.86
CA ILE A 175 -13.46 -5.12 -29.76
C ILE A 175 -14.93 -4.71 -29.71
N GLY A 176 -15.26 -3.66 -28.96
CA GLY A 176 -16.61 -3.11 -28.91
C GLY A 176 -17.11 -2.57 -30.24
N VAL A 177 -16.23 -1.88 -30.99
CA VAL A 177 -16.55 -1.36 -32.33
C VAL A 177 -16.82 -2.51 -33.31
N VAL A 178 -15.97 -3.55 -33.31
CA VAL A 178 -16.09 -4.67 -34.28
C VAL A 178 -17.25 -5.59 -33.96
N ASN A 179 -17.43 -5.98 -32.68
CA ASN A 179 -18.39 -7.02 -32.31
C ASN A 179 -19.77 -6.46 -31.97
N ILE A 180 -19.83 -5.27 -31.37
CA ILE A 180 -21.08 -4.68 -30.86
C ILE A 180 -21.53 -3.50 -31.75
N HIS A 181 -20.74 -3.15 -32.75
CA HIS A 181 -21.03 -2.05 -33.69
C HIS A 181 -21.28 -0.71 -32.96
N GLN A 182 -20.56 -0.45 -31.87
CA GLN A 182 -20.62 0.83 -31.18
C GLN A 182 -19.66 1.87 -31.79
N ALA A 183 -19.91 3.15 -31.55
CA ALA A 183 -19.00 4.20 -31.98
C ALA A 183 -17.66 4.11 -31.19
N PRO A 184 -16.50 4.42 -31.81
CA PRO A 184 -15.23 4.43 -31.08
C PRO A 184 -15.17 5.56 -30.06
N ARG A 185 -14.70 5.24 -28.83
CA ARG A 185 -14.57 6.22 -27.72
C ARG A 185 -13.31 7.08 -27.85
N PHE A 186 -12.25 6.52 -28.43
CA PHE A 186 -10.96 7.19 -28.58
C PHE A 186 -10.76 7.76 -29.98
N SER A 187 -11.79 8.41 -30.53
CA SER A 187 -11.69 9.11 -31.83
C SER A 187 -11.09 10.51 -31.66
N LEU A 188 -10.13 10.84 -32.55
CA LEU A 188 -9.53 12.17 -32.59
C LEU A 188 -10.40 13.16 -33.38
N VAL A 189 -11.04 12.71 -34.41
CA VAL A 189 -11.87 13.53 -35.32
C VAL A 189 -13.20 12.83 -35.56
N LYS A 190 -14.28 13.59 -35.52
CA LYS A 190 -15.60 13.16 -35.96
C LYS A 190 -16.09 14.12 -37.01
N VAL A 191 -16.20 13.63 -38.24
CA VAL A 191 -16.76 14.40 -39.34
C VAL A 191 -18.13 13.84 -39.67
N SER A 192 -19.17 14.71 -39.66
CA SER A 192 -20.52 14.32 -40.00
C SER A 192 -20.86 14.81 -41.44
N GLY A 193 -21.09 13.89 -42.34
CA GLY A 193 -21.70 14.16 -43.66
C GLY A 193 -23.25 14.02 -43.58
N GLU A 194 -23.96 14.28 -44.68
CA GLU A 194 -25.42 14.22 -44.69
C GLU A 194 -26.03 12.85 -44.30
N HIS A 195 -25.28 11.74 -44.48
CA HIS A 195 -25.72 10.37 -44.16
C HIS A 195 -24.64 9.48 -43.57
N VAL A 196 -23.42 9.99 -43.36
CA VAL A 196 -22.27 9.17 -42.94
C VAL A 196 -21.44 9.90 -41.89
N ILE A 197 -21.07 9.20 -40.84
CA ILE A 197 -20.20 9.71 -39.78
C ILE A 197 -18.85 9.00 -39.88
N TYR A 198 -17.78 9.79 -40.02
CA TYR A 198 -16.40 9.30 -40.05
C TYR A 198 -15.75 9.51 -38.67
N TYR A 199 -15.17 8.45 -38.14
CA TYR A 199 -14.38 8.50 -36.90
C TYR A 199 -12.93 8.16 -37.22
N ASP A 200 -12.04 9.10 -36.99
CA ASP A 200 -10.60 8.91 -37.09
C ASP A 200 -10.05 8.53 -35.73
N THR A 201 -9.45 7.36 -35.61
CA THR A 201 -8.84 6.86 -34.37
C THR A 201 -7.33 6.67 -34.58
N PRO A 202 -6.51 6.60 -33.53
CA PRO A 202 -5.07 6.45 -33.66
C PRO A 202 -4.60 5.18 -34.41
N PHE A 203 -5.45 4.15 -34.56
CA PHE A 203 -5.05 2.85 -35.10
C PHE A 203 -6.00 2.33 -36.19
N TYR A 204 -7.19 2.88 -36.36
CA TYR A 204 -8.18 2.43 -37.33
C TYR A 204 -9.24 3.51 -37.60
N ASP A 205 -9.83 3.48 -38.73
CA ASP A 205 -10.90 4.40 -39.14
C ASP A 205 -12.24 3.65 -39.18
N VAL A 206 -13.30 4.33 -38.77
CA VAL A 206 -14.66 3.79 -38.81
C VAL A 206 -15.57 4.71 -39.57
N VAL A 207 -16.34 4.14 -40.49
CA VAL A 207 -17.38 4.83 -41.24
C VAL A 207 -18.71 4.26 -40.84
N ARG A 208 -19.66 5.13 -40.44
CA ARG A 208 -21.01 4.76 -40.03
C ARG A 208 -22.08 5.60 -40.72
#